data_366ad65fbad8658cd02a37db7577fa50
#
_entry.id   366ad65fbad8658cd02a37db7577fa50
#
_cell.length_a   1.000
_cell.length_b   1.000
_cell.length_c   1.000
_cell.angle_alpha   90.00
_cell.angle_beta   90.00
_cell.angle_gamma   90.00
#
_symmetry.space_group_name_H-M   'P 1'
#
loop_
_entity.id
_entity.type
_entity.pdbx_description
1 polymer ?
#
loop_
_entity_poly.entity_id
_entity_poly.type
_entity_poly.pdbx_seq_one_letter_code
_entity_poly.pdbx_strand_id
1 'polypeptide(L)'
;DFNADNAKIDAALKANADAIAAETTARVAGDALVKLKENTVTSETTQLSIDMSDIDLNLYEKIILYPHLPGNDNTDFRFHLNDAAKTQMASCTPCHRACPQIEVFHGEGFYYSHSTELTTTAINHSIGYVADSAFGSAGPDAVVFYKPSGKFSAGGTVRIYGLRK
;
A
#
# COMPACT_ATOMS: atom_id res chain seq x y z
N ASP A 1 -4.62 33.73 46.87
CA ASP A 1 -3.17 33.99 46.84
C ASP A 1 -2.71 33.94 45.39
N PHE A 2 -2.25 35.08 44.86
CA PHE A 2 -1.89 35.26 43.47
C PHE A 2 -0.90 34.21 42.94
N ASN A 3 0.06 33.79 43.75
CA ASN A 3 1.01 32.75 43.36
C ASN A 3 0.39 31.37 43.30
N ALA A 4 -0.55 31.05 44.18
CA ALA A 4 -1.26 29.76 44.11
C ALA A 4 -2.22 29.69 42.92
N ASP A 5 -2.82 30.79 42.51
CA ASP A 5 -3.70 30.85 41.37
C ASP A 5 -2.89 30.75 40.04
N ASN A 6 -1.71 31.39 39.97
CA ASN A 6 -0.81 31.24 38.84
C ASN A 6 -0.34 29.81 38.68
N ALA A 7 0.04 29.14 39.79
CA ALA A 7 0.46 27.74 39.74
C ALA A 7 -0.66 26.79 39.21
N LYS A 8 -1.93 27.08 39.55
CA LYS A 8 -3.08 26.33 39.02
C LYS A 8 -3.26 26.56 37.50
N ILE A 9 -3.11 27.82 37.07
CA ILE A 9 -3.19 28.19 35.67
C ILE A 9 -2.09 27.48 34.87
N ASP A 10 -0.84 27.50 35.33
CA ASP A 10 0.27 26.85 34.67
C ASP A 10 0.08 25.33 34.58
N ALA A 11 -0.42 24.72 35.67
CA ALA A 11 -0.73 23.29 35.67
C ALA A 11 -1.85 22.94 34.67
N ALA A 12 -2.88 23.76 34.56
CA ALA A 12 -3.97 23.56 33.61
C ALA A 12 -3.49 23.75 32.16
N LEU A 13 -2.67 24.75 31.91
CA LEU A 13 -2.08 24.97 30.57
C LEU A 13 -1.19 23.80 30.15
N LYS A 14 -0.38 23.28 31.07
CA LYS A 14 0.43 22.10 30.79
C LYS A 14 -0.43 20.88 30.51
N ALA A 15 -1.45 20.62 31.31
CA ALA A 15 -2.37 19.49 31.10
C ALA A 15 -3.08 19.57 29.75
N ASN A 16 -3.50 20.76 29.33
CA ASN A 16 -4.10 20.98 28.03
C ASN A 16 -3.10 20.75 26.89
N ALA A 17 -1.87 21.22 27.03
CA ALA A 17 -0.82 20.98 26.03
C ALA A 17 -0.51 19.48 25.87
N ASP A 18 -0.41 18.76 26.99
CA ASP A 18 -0.18 17.30 27.00
C ASP A 18 -1.37 16.55 26.36
N ALA A 19 -2.60 16.96 26.64
CA ALA A 19 -3.82 16.38 26.03
C ALA A 19 -3.89 16.63 24.52
N ILE A 20 -3.56 17.84 24.05
CA ILE A 20 -3.51 18.18 22.62
C ILE A 20 -2.44 17.34 21.91
N ALA A 21 -1.27 17.16 22.52
CA ALA A 21 -0.21 16.34 21.97
C ALA A 21 -0.62 14.85 21.85
N ALA A 22 -1.28 14.34 22.91
CA ALA A 22 -1.81 12.98 22.91
C ALA A 22 -2.90 12.77 21.85
N GLU A 23 -3.85 13.72 21.72
CA GLU A 23 -4.89 13.66 20.70
C GLU A 23 -4.30 13.76 19.29
N THR A 24 -3.34 14.65 19.08
CA THR A 24 -2.65 14.78 17.79
C THR A 24 -1.96 13.46 17.41
N THR A 25 -1.27 12.82 18.36
CA THR A 25 -0.64 11.52 18.14
C THR A 25 -1.67 10.43 17.83
N ALA A 26 -2.79 10.40 18.56
CA ALA A 26 -3.86 9.44 18.34
C ALA A 26 -4.53 9.63 16.97
N ARG A 27 -4.77 10.86 16.55
CA ARG A 27 -5.35 11.16 15.21
C ARG A 27 -4.40 10.77 14.09
N VAL A 28 -3.11 11.12 14.21
CA VAL A 28 -2.09 10.70 13.23
C VAL A 28 -1.98 9.17 13.18
N ALA A 29 -2.18 8.47 14.29
CA ALA A 29 -2.19 7.02 14.34
C ALA A 29 -3.49 6.38 13.82
N GLY A 30 -4.65 7.07 13.97
CA GLY A 30 -5.98 6.51 13.67
C GLY A 30 -6.47 6.73 12.24
N ASP A 31 -6.24 7.93 11.68
CA ASP A 31 -6.85 8.33 10.41
C ASP A 31 -5.88 8.40 9.23
N ALA A 32 -4.60 8.12 9.43
CA ALA A 32 -3.60 8.39 8.42
C ALA A 32 -3.42 7.24 7.45
N LEU A 33 -3.49 7.56 6.17
CA LEU A 33 -2.87 6.77 5.12
C LEU A 33 -1.35 6.76 5.37
N VAL A 34 -0.83 5.64 5.87
CA VAL A 34 0.57 5.49 6.26
C VAL A 34 1.37 4.96 5.08
N LYS A 35 2.47 5.64 4.74
CA LYS A 35 3.42 5.10 3.76
C LYS A 35 4.16 3.91 4.38
N LEU A 36 3.99 2.74 3.81
CA LEU A 36 4.58 1.49 4.29
C LEU A 36 5.91 1.19 3.60
N LYS A 37 5.93 1.26 2.28
CA LYS A 37 7.11 0.97 1.46
C LYS A 37 7.20 1.90 0.25
N GLU A 38 8.42 2.07 -0.22
CA GLU A 38 8.71 2.56 -1.57
C GLU A 38 9.85 1.74 -2.15
N ASN A 39 9.69 1.26 -3.36
CA ASN A 39 10.70 0.51 -4.07
C ASN A 39 10.93 1.12 -5.45
N THR A 40 12.18 1.11 -5.90
CA THR A 40 12.58 1.64 -7.20
C THR A 40 13.26 0.54 -8.00
N VAL A 41 12.89 0.41 -9.26
CA VAL A 41 13.57 -0.46 -10.22
C VAL A 41 14.93 0.14 -10.54
N THR A 42 16.00 -0.48 -10.08
CA THR A 42 17.38 0.01 -10.27
C THR A 42 17.99 -0.39 -11.60
N SER A 43 17.49 -1.48 -12.18
CA SER A 43 17.92 -2.00 -13.49
C SER A 43 16.74 -2.65 -14.19
N GLU A 44 16.81 -2.82 -15.51
CA GLU A 44 15.76 -3.52 -16.25
C GLU A 44 15.51 -4.92 -15.68
N THR A 45 14.25 -5.24 -15.41
CA THR A 45 13.83 -6.54 -14.85
C THR A 45 12.46 -6.96 -15.36
N THR A 46 12.24 -8.27 -15.44
CA THR A 46 10.93 -8.84 -15.73
C THR A 46 10.05 -8.94 -14.50
N GLN A 47 10.64 -8.85 -13.30
CA GLN A 47 9.95 -8.99 -12.03
C GLN A 47 10.49 -7.99 -11.00
N LEU A 48 9.59 -7.37 -10.24
CA LEU A 48 9.88 -6.56 -9.06
C LEU A 48 9.17 -7.21 -7.87
N SER A 49 9.95 -7.74 -6.92
CA SER A 49 9.43 -8.25 -5.65
C SER A 49 9.71 -7.25 -4.53
N ILE A 50 8.69 -6.94 -3.75
CA ILE A 50 8.76 -6.02 -2.62
C ILE A 50 8.46 -6.82 -1.36
N ASP A 51 9.46 -6.96 -0.50
CA ASP A 51 9.33 -7.63 0.79
C ASP A 51 8.40 -6.85 1.70
N MET A 52 7.39 -7.53 2.25
CA MET A 52 6.38 -7.01 3.16
C MET A 52 6.41 -7.74 4.51
N SER A 53 7.38 -8.62 4.74
CA SER A 53 7.43 -9.49 5.92
C SER A 53 7.54 -8.74 7.26
N ASP A 54 7.98 -7.48 7.23
CA ASP A 54 8.06 -6.58 8.39
C ASP A 54 6.76 -5.79 8.64
N ILE A 55 5.70 -6.01 7.84
CA ILE A 55 4.43 -5.31 7.92
C ILE A 55 3.32 -6.26 8.34
N ASP A 56 2.72 -6.01 9.50
CA ASP A 56 1.50 -6.72 9.89
C ASP A 56 0.30 -6.16 9.13
N LEU A 57 -0.12 -6.85 8.06
CA LEU A 57 -1.23 -6.45 7.21
C LEU A 57 -2.58 -6.45 7.95
N ASN A 58 -2.69 -7.16 9.08
CA ASN A 58 -3.92 -7.18 9.87
C ASN A 58 -4.21 -5.85 10.57
N LEU A 59 -3.22 -4.96 10.68
CA LEU A 59 -3.40 -3.62 11.24
C LEU A 59 -4.09 -2.64 10.28
N TYR A 60 -4.28 -3.05 9.02
CA TYR A 60 -4.80 -2.18 7.97
C TYR A 60 -6.14 -2.69 7.45
N GLU A 61 -7.06 -1.77 7.20
CA GLU A 61 -8.31 -2.04 6.50
C GLU A 61 -8.05 -2.39 5.04
N LYS A 62 -7.13 -1.65 4.43
CA LYS A 62 -6.67 -1.90 3.07
C LYS A 62 -5.23 -1.41 2.85
N ILE A 63 -4.58 -2.03 1.88
CA ILE A 63 -3.30 -1.60 1.34
C ILE A 63 -3.54 -0.98 -0.03
N ILE A 64 -2.91 0.15 -0.30
CA ILE A 64 -3.02 0.87 -1.56
C ILE A 64 -1.64 0.93 -2.21
N LEU A 65 -1.55 0.41 -3.43
CA LEU A 65 -0.33 0.42 -4.21
C LEU A 65 -0.46 1.40 -5.38
N TYR A 66 0.56 2.21 -5.56
CA TYR A 66 0.71 3.14 -6.69
C TYR A 66 1.93 2.72 -7.52
N PRO A 67 1.77 1.77 -8.45
CA PRO A 67 2.84 1.39 -9.35
C PRO A 67 3.00 2.44 -10.45
N HIS A 68 4.23 2.93 -10.61
CA HIS A 68 4.68 3.68 -11.76
C HIS A 68 5.83 2.89 -12.39
N LEU A 69 5.49 1.92 -13.21
CA LEU A 69 6.41 0.91 -13.74
C LEU A 69 6.47 1.01 -15.27
N PRO A 70 7.22 1.99 -15.82
CA PRO A 70 7.41 2.07 -17.26
C PRO A 70 8.07 0.80 -17.77
N GLY A 71 7.64 0.36 -18.94
CA GLY A 71 8.22 -0.80 -19.63
C GLY A 71 8.78 -0.41 -20.98
N ASN A 72 9.60 -1.29 -21.53
CA ASN A 72 10.19 -1.13 -22.86
C ASN A 72 9.23 -1.61 -23.99
N ASP A 73 8.04 -2.05 -23.63
CA ASP A 73 6.99 -2.51 -24.54
C ASP A 73 5.60 -2.13 -24.00
N ASN A 74 4.56 -2.34 -24.81
CA ASN A 74 3.16 -2.08 -24.46
C ASN A 74 2.47 -3.32 -23.88
N THR A 75 3.19 -4.22 -23.24
CA THR A 75 2.61 -5.42 -22.65
C THR A 75 2.13 -5.18 -21.23
N ASP A 76 1.09 -5.88 -20.86
CA ASP A 76 0.51 -5.85 -19.51
C ASP A 76 1.53 -6.29 -18.46
N PHE A 77 1.48 -5.68 -17.31
CA PHE A 77 2.08 -6.28 -16.12
C PHE A 77 1.00 -6.91 -15.24
N ARG A 78 1.43 -7.80 -14.38
CA ARG A 78 0.58 -8.51 -13.44
C ARG A 78 1.05 -8.25 -12.03
N PHE A 79 0.12 -8.33 -11.11
CA PHE A 79 0.32 -8.17 -9.68
C PHE A 79 -0.05 -9.45 -8.96
N HIS A 80 0.76 -9.85 -7.98
CA HIS A 80 0.51 -10.97 -7.09
C HIS A 80 0.86 -10.62 -5.64
N LEU A 81 0.25 -11.35 -4.72
CA LEU A 81 0.76 -11.50 -3.36
C LEU A 81 1.55 -12.81 -3.31
N ASN A 82 2.81 -12.73 -2.90
CA ASN A 82 3.83 -13.78 -2.90
C ASN A 82 4.08 -14.45 -4.26
N ASP A 83 5.33 -14.80 -4.50
CA ASP A 83 5.74 -15.45 -5.74
C ASP A 83 5.25 -16.92 -5.80
N ALA A 84 5.18 -17.60 -4.66
CA ALA A 84 4.85 -19.02 -4.55
C ALA A 84 3.41 -19.35 -4.99
N ALA A 85 2.47 -18.46 -4.78
CA ALA A 85 1.05 -18.71 -5.10
C ALA A 85 0.75 -18.57 -6.60
N LYS A 86 1.56 -17.83 -7.36
CA LYS A 86 1.39 -17.53 -8.80
C LYS A 86 -0.04 -17.21 -9.23
N THR A 87 -0.87 -16.84 -8.28
CA THR A 87 -2.27 -16.50 -8.49
C THR A 87 -2.32 -15.03 -8.88
N GLN A 88 -2.71 -14.77 -10.09
CA GLN A 88 -2.86 -13.42 -10.58
C GLN A 88 -4.02 -12.74 -9.84
N MET A 89 -3.75 -11.71 -9.06
CA MET A 89 -4.77 -10.91 -8.38
C MET A 89 -5.25 -9.73 -9.22
N ALA A 90 -4.37 -9.15 -10.01
CA ALA A 90 -4.72 -8.08 -10.92
C ALA A 90 -3.87 -8.14 -12.18
N SER A 91 -4.44 -7.72 -13.30
CA SER A 91 -3.71 -7.51 -14.55
C SER A 91 -3.95 -6.06 -14.96
N CYS A 92 -2.88 -5.32 -15.19
CA CYS A 92 -2.96 -3.94 -15.65
C CYS A 92 -2.24 -3.82 -16.98
N THR A 93 -2.90 -3.15 -17.93
CA THR A 93 -2.24 -2.74 -19.18
C THR A 93 -1.30 -1.59 -18.87
N PRO A 94 -0.04 -1.59 -19.32
CA PRO A 94 0.86 -0.48 -19.04
C PRO A 94 0.33 0.78 -19.71
N CYS A 95 -0.27 1.66 -18.92
CA CYS A 95 -0.59 3.00 -19.36
C CYS A 95 0.67 3.85 -19.30
N HIS A 96 1.13 4.35 -20.40
CA HIS A 96 2.27 5.28 -20.47
C HIS A 96 2.06 6.58 -19.68
N ARG A 97 0.86 6.86 -19.16
CA ARG A 97 0.52 8.15 -18.54
C ARG A 97 -0.35 8.10 -17.28
N ALA A 98 -0.89 6.97 -16.89
CA ALA A 98 -1.70 6.86 -15.67
C ALA A 98 -1.14 5.76 -14.78
N CYS A 99 -0.78 6.11 -13.55
CA CYS A 99 -0.42 5.10 -12.54
C CYS A 99 -1.69 4.37 -12.12
N PRO A 100 -1.86 3.09 -12.41
CA PRO A 100 -2.99 2.35 -11.86
C PRO A 100 -2.86 2.32 -10.34
N GLN A 101 -3.96 2.55 -9.67
CA GLN A 101 -4.08 2.31 -8.25
C GLN A 101 -4.57 0.88 -8.08
N ILE A 102 -3.91 0.14 -7.21
CA ILE A 102 -4.33 -1.20 -6.80
C ILE A 102 -4.66 -1.14 -5.32
N GLU A 103 -5.88 -1.51 -4.96
CA GLU A 103 -6.30 -1.66 -3.58
C GLU A 103 -6.35 -3.14 -3.23
N VAL A 104 -5.81 -3.50 -2.06
CA VAL A 104 -5.84 -4.85 -1.53
C VAL A 104 -6.56 -4.83 -0.19
N PHE A 105 -7.57 -5.64 -0.05
CA PHE A 105 -8.39 -5.82 1.15
C PHE A 105 -8.19 -7.23 1.68
N HIS A 106 -8.25 -7.38 2.98
CA HIS A 106 -8.28 -8.68 3.65
C HIS A 106 -9.59 -8.87 4.41
N GLY A 107 -10.29 -9.98 4.17
CA GLY A 107 -11.51 -10.31 4.90
C GLY A 107 -12.07 -11.67 4.50
N GLU A 108 -12.76 -12.31 5.44
CA GLU A 108 -13.48 -13.58 5.24
C GLU A 108 -12.62 -14.74 4.68
N GLY A 109 -11.32 -14.77 5.03
CA GLY A 109 -10.41 -15.83 4.59
C GLY A 109 -9.83 -15.63 3.19
N PHE A 110 -9.92 -14.40 2.65
CA PHE A 110 -9.39 -14.06 1.34
C PHE A 110 -8.73 -12.68 1.32
N TYR A 111 -7.73 -12.55 0.47
CA TYR A 111 -7.23 -11.26 -0.01
C TYR A 111 -7.91 -10.93 -1.34
N TYR A 112 -8.46 -9.73 -1.42
CA TYR A 112 -9.10 -9.20 -2.63
C TYR A 112 -8.28 -8.06 -3.16
N SER A 113 -8.11 -7.97 -4.47
CA SER A 113 -7.54 -6.79 -5.10
C SER A 113 -8.53 -6.15 -6.07
N HIS A 114 -8.51 -4.84 -6.12
CA HIS A 114 -9.21 -4.04 -7.10
C HIS A 114 -8.22 -3.07 -7.73
N SER A 115 -8.11 -3.07 -9.04
CA SER A 115 -7.32 -2.10 -9.78
C SER A 115 -8.19 -1.30 -10.74
N THR A 116 -7.88 -0.01 -10.84
CA THR A 116 -8.51 0.90 -11.80
C THR A 116 -7.44 1.44 -12.73
N GLU A 117 -7.66 1.25 -14.01
CA GLU A 117 -6.80 1.74 -15.07
C GLU A 117 -7.54 2.77 -15.90
N LEU A 118 -6.89 3.90 -16.16
CA LEU A 118 -7.38 4.93 -17.06
C LEU A 118 -6.67 4.81 -18.41
N THR A 119 -7.40 4.45 -19.44
CA THR A 119 -6.92 4.51 -20.82
C THR A 119 -7.42 5.80 -21.48
N THR A 120 -6.95 6.08 -22.69
CA THR A 120 -7.42 7.25 -23.46
C THR A 120 -8.89 7.15 -23.87
N THR A 121 -9.48 5.97 -23.79
CA THR A 121 -10.84 5.69 -24.30
C THR A 121 -11.74 5.00 -23.28
N ALA A 122 -11.21 4.47 -22.18
CA ALA A 122 -11.97 3.69 -21.22
C ALA A 122 -11.38 3.75 -19.80
N ILE A 123 -12.23 3.43 -18.83
CA ILE A 123 -11.84 3.08 -17.47
C ILE A 123 -12.00 1.56 -17.36
N ASN A 124 -10.90 0.87 -17.10
CA ASN A 124 -10.88 -0.57 -16.91
C ASN A 124 -10.78 -0.89 -15.41
N HIS A 125 -11.52 -1.89 -14.99
CA HIS A 125 -11.48 -2.44 -13.63
C HIS A 125 -11.07 -3.90 -13.69
N SER A 126 -10.13 -4.29 -12.83
CA SER A 126 -9.78 -5.70 -12.64
C SER A 126 -9.94 -6.06 -11.17
N ILE A 127 -10.52 -7.23 -10.93
CA ILE A 127 -10.71 -7.80 -9.60
C ILE A 127 -9.95 -9.12 -9.54
N GLY A 128 -9.18 -9.32 -8.49
CA GLY A 128 -8.51 -10.58 -8.19
C GLY A 128 -8.80 -10.99 -6.76
N TYR A 129 -8.64 -12.26 -6.47
CA TYR A 129 -8.72 -12.80 -5.11
C TYR A 129 -7.78 -13.99 -4.95
N VAL A 130 -7.36 -14.21 -3.72
CA VAL A 130 -6.57 -15.39 -3.32
C VAL A 130 -6.93 -15.76 -1.88
N ALA A 131 -7.09 -17.07 -1.62
CA ALA A 131 -7.43 -17.55 -0.29
C ALA A 131 -6.25 -17.39 0.68
N ASP A 132 -6.52 -17.09 1.95
CA ASP A 132 -5.52 -16.97 3.01
C ASP A 132 -4.69 -18.25 3.16
N SER A 133 -5.30 -19.40 2.90
CA SER A 133 -4.60 -20.69 2.93
C SER A 133 -3.41 -20.81 1.98
N ALA A 134 -3.32 -19.92 0.97
CA ALA A 134 -2.18 -19.85 0.08
C ALA A 134 -0.91 -19.27 0.75
N PHE A 135 -1.06 -18.55 1.88
CA PHE A 135 0.03 -17.82 2.55
C PHE A 135 0.42 -18.39 3.92
N GLY A 136 -0.32 -19.37 4.41
CA GLY A 136 -0.15 -19.85 5.80
C GLY A 136 -0.67 -18.83 6.83
N SER A 137 -0.30 -19.02 8.09
CA SER A 137 -0.81 -18.18 9.20
C SER A 137 -0.22 -16.77 9.26
N ALA A 138 0.90 -16.52 8.58
CA ALA A 138 1.58 -15.23 8.60
C ALA A 138 1.03 -14.23 7.57
N GLY A 139 0.18 -14.70 6.64
CA GLY A 139 -0.27 -13.89 5.51
C GLY A 139 0.80 -13.74 4.42
N PRO A 140 0.54 -12.90 3.40
CA PRO A 140 1.50 -12.62 2.35
C PRO A 140 2.69 -11.79 2.87
N ASP A 141 3.90 -12.19 2.52
CA ASP A 141 5.15 -11.56 2.90
C ASP A 141 5.80 -10.76 1.76
N ALA A 142 5.22 -10.80 0.57
CA ALA A 142 5.70 -10.03 -0.58
C ALA A 142 4.57 -9.54 -1.50
N VAL A 143 4.86 -8.42 -2.16
CA VAL A 143 4.10 -7.91 -3.30
C VAL A 143 4.97 -8.06 -4.53
N VAL A 144 4.46 -8.72 -5.57
CA VAL A 144 5.21 -9.03 -6.78
C VAL A 144 4.52 -8.42 -7.99
N PHE A 145 5.26 -7.62 -8.73
CA PHE A 145 4.89 -7.15 -10.07
C PHE A 145 5.73 -7.90 -11.10
N TYR A 146 5.12 -8.40 -12.14
CA TYR A 146 5.87 -9.03 -13.21
C TYR A 146 5.27 -8.77 -14.59
N LYS A 147 6.11 -8.80 -15.60
CA LYS A 147 5.73 -8.72 -17.01
C LYS A 147 5.82 -10.10 -17.63
N PRO A 148 4.74 -10.62 -18.23
CA PRO A 148 4.77 -11.88 -18.99
C PRO A 148 5.70 -11.82 -20.20
N SER A 149 5.84 -10.63 -20.79
CA SER A 149 6.82 -10.32 -21.83
C SER A 149 7.40 -8.94 -21.61
N GLY A 150 8.60 -8.67 -22.13
CA GLY A 150 9.29 -7.41 -21.94
C GLY A 150 9.86 -7.23 -20.53
N LYS A 151 10.21 -6.00 -20.18
CA LYS A 151 10.84 -5.64 -18.91
C LYS A 151 10.30 -4.30 -18.38
N PHE A 152 10.33 -4.15 -17.08
CA PHE A 152 10.25 -2.86 -16.43
C PHE A 152 11.57 -2.10 -16.66
N SER A 153 11.46 -0.82 -16.97
CA SER A 153 12.62 0.05 -17.13
C SER A 153 13.15 0.52 -15.78
N ALA A 154 14.45 0.79 -15.72
CA ALA A 154 15.05 1.46 -14.57
C ALA A 154 14.37 2.82 -14.30
N GLY A 155 14.28 3.21 -13.03
CA GLY A 155 13.58 4.40 -12.57
C GLY A 155 12.09 4.22 -12.30
N GLY A 156 11.50 3.08 -12.64
CA GLY A 156 10.15 2.74 -12.22
C GLY A 156 10.03 2.69 -10.69
N THR A 157 8.89 3.08 -10.14
CA THR A 157 8.66 3.10 -8.68
C THR A 157 7.35 2.45 -8.31
N VAL A 158 7.31 1.86 -7.12
CA VAL A 158 6.06 1.43 -6.46
C VAL A 158 6.03 2.03 -5.07
N ARG A 159 4.93 2.72 -4.74
CA ARG A 159 4.65 3.21 -3.40
C ARG A 159 3.50 2.42 -2.81
N ILE A 160 3.65 2.02 -1.57
CA ILE A 160 2.68 1.22 -0.84
C ILE A 160 2.25 1.99 0.40
N TYR A 161 0.96 2.12 0.57
CA TYR A 161 0.33 2.77 1.71
C TYR A 161 -0.64 1.82 2.38
N GLY A 162 -0.84 1.98 3.69
CA GLY A 162 -1.86 1.28 4.45
C GLY A 162 -2.86 2.27 5.04
N LEU A 163 -4.15 1.98 4.90
CA LEU A 163 -5.20 2.64 5.64
C LEU A 163 -5.44 1.83 6.92
N ARG A 164 -5.16 2.40 8.09
CA ARG A 164 -5.36 1.72 9.38
C ARG A 164 -6.83 1.46 9.65
N LYS A 165 -7.09 0.37 10.39
CA LYS A 165 -8.41 0.04 10.96
C LYS A 165 -8.78 0.99 12.07
#